data_c9669fb200611bee2259c04d788cc859
#
_entry.id   c9669fb200611bee2259c04d788cc859
#
_cell.length_a   1.000
_cell.length_b   1.000
_cell.length_c   1.000
_cell.angle_alpha   90.00
_cell.angle_beta   90.00
_cell.angle_gamma   90.00
#
_symmetry.space_group_name_H-M   'P 1'
#
loop_
_entity.id
_entity.type
_entity.pdbx_description
1 polymer ?
#
loop_
_entity_poly.entity_id
_entity_poly.type
_entity_poly.pdbx_seq_one_letter_code
_entity_poly.pdbx_strand_id
1 'polypeptide(L)'
;MTDQSEWTGKVGNVWADEWRRTDRSFGPVTERLLQVARAAPFAKALDIGCGAGEISVDLAKGAPSSRVLGVDISDDLLDVARARSSDLPNLRFELADAASWMAGEAEIPDLLVSRHGVMFFADPAAAFAHIRAQSAAGARLVFSCFRERGENEWARELASVVPSDGDTLPDPDAPGPFAFGRQERVTHLLAQAG
;
A
#
# COMPACT_ATOMS: atom_id res chain seq x y z
N MET A 1 5.69 14.43 10.05
CA MET A 1 4.61 13.47 9.71
C MET A 1 4.50 13.44 8.22
N THR A 2 4.54 12.27 7.60
CA THR A 2 4.42 12.13 6.13
C THR A 2 2.94 12.19 5.80
N ASP A 3 2.49 13.32 5.34
CA ASP A 3 1.10 13.52 4.89
C ASP A 3 0.95 13.26 3.38
N GLN A 4 -0.28 13.33 2.88
CA GLN A 4 -0.58 13.10 1.48
C GLN A 4 0.16 14.05 0.54
N SER A 5 0.40 15.30 0.94
CA SER A 5 1.10 16.31 0.12
C SER A 5 2.58 16.00 -0.08
N GLU A 6 3.21 15.30 0.87
CA GLU A 6 4.62 14.89 0.74
C GLU A 6 4.79 13.78 -0.31
N TRP A 7 3.79 12.87 -0.44
CA TRP A 7 3.81 11.81 -1.45
C TRP A 7 3.60 12.34 -2.87
N THR A 8 2.84 13.41 -3.05
CA THR A 8 2.69 14.10 -4.34
C THR A 8 3.87 15.04 -4.67
N GLY A 9 4.89 15.11 -3.82
CA GLY A 9 6.05 15.97 -3.95
C GLY A 9 7.37 15.24 -3.68
N LYS A 10 8.20 15.85 -2.85
CA LYS A 10 9.60 15.43 -2.61
C LYS A 10 9.74 13.96 -2.19
N VAL A 11 8.84 13.43 -1.36
CA VAL A 11 8.92 12.03 -0.91
C VAL A 11 8.66 11.10 -2.08
N GLY A 12 7.57 11.33 -2.85
CA GLY A 12 7.26 10.53 -4.03
C GLY A 12 8.40 10.48 -5.03
N ASN A 13 9.02 11.64 -5.32
CA ASN A 13 10.13 11.75 -6.26
C ASN A 13 11.35 10.91 -5.79
N VAL A 14 11.73 11.02 -4.53
CA VAL A 14 12.85 10.23 -3.97
C VAL A 14 12.56 8.73 -4.04
N TRP A 15 11.34 8.32 -3.73
CA TRP A 15 10.96 6.91 -3.82
C TRP A 15 10.88 6.42 -5.27
N ALA A 16 10.49 7.28 -6.21
CA ALA A 16 10.53 6.99 -7.64
C ALA A 16 11.96 6.81 -8.15
N ASP A 17 12.89 7.65 -7.74
CA ASP A 17 14.31 7.51 -8.11
C ASP A 17 14.95 6.27 -7.51
N GLU A 18 14.60 5.93 -6.27
CA GLU A 18 15.21 4.84 -5.49
C GLU A 18 14.39 3.52 -5.50
N TRP A 19 13.45 3.36 -6.41
CA TRP A 19 12.53 2.23 -6.43
C TRP A 19 13.23 0.85 -6.40
N ARG A 20 14.40 0.72 -7.07
CA ARG A 20 15.17 -0.52 -7.07
C ARG A 20 15.74 -0.88 -5.70
N ARG A 21 16.08 0.13 -4.91
CA ARG A 21 16.50 -0.07 -3.51
C ARG A 21 15.33 -0.48 -2.64
N THR A 22 14.21 0.19 -2.83
CA THR A 22 12.96 -0.13 -2.12
C THR A 22 12.56 -1.58 -2.35
N ASP A 23 12.48 -2.02 -3.60
CA ASP A 23 12.13 -3.40 -3.95
C ASP A 23 13.08 -4.41 -3.29
N ARG A 24 14.40 -4.18 -3.35
CA ARG A 24 15.37 -5.05 -2.68
C ARG A 24 15.21 -5.11 -1.16
N SER A 25 14.95 -3.96 -0.54
CA SER A 25 14.80 -3.87 0.91
C SER A 25 13.56 -4.59 1.42
N PHE A 26 12.48 -4.59 0.64
CA PHE A 26 11.22 -5.22 1.00
C PHE A 26 11.00 -6.61 0.37
N GLY A 27 11.98 -7.19 -0.32
CA GLY A 27 11.85 -8.48 -0.99
C GLY A 27 11.16 -9.56 -0.16
N PRO A 28 11.61 -9.88 1.07
CA PRO A 28 10.96 -10.89 1.91
C PRO A 28 9.51 -10.54 2.28
N VAL A 29 9.18 -9.26 2.47
CA VAL A 29 7.81 -8.81 2.74
C VAL A 29 6.96 -8.97 1.50
N THR A 30 7.49 -8.58 0.33
CA THR A 30 6.86 -8.75 -0.99
C THR A 30 6.52 -10.22 -1.25
N GLU A 31 7.49 -11.12 -1.08
CA GLU A 31 7.29 -12.57 -1.27
C GLU A 31 6.17 -13.10 -0.36
N ARG A 32 6.19 -12.74 0.91
CA ARG A 32 5.17 -13.18 1.87
C ARG A 32 3.79 -12.63 1.54
N LEU A 33 3.68 -11.35 1.18
CA LEU A 33 2.43 -10.71 0.78
C LEU A 33 1.84 -11.40 -0.44
N LEU A 34 2.64 -11.62 -1.48
CA LEU A 34 2.24 -12.30 -2.70
C LEU A 34 1.83 -13.76 -2.46
N GLN A 35 2.55 -14.48 -1.59
CA GLN A 35 2.19 -15.84 -1.20
C GLN A 35 0.77 -15.89 -0.61
N VAL A 36 0.43 -14.95 0.29
CA VAL A 36 -0.89 -14.88 0.91
C VAL A 36 -1.95 -14.42 -0.10
N ALA A 37 -1.64 -13.42 -0.92
CA ALA A 37 -2.55 -12.91 -1.94
C ALA A 37 -2.94 -14.00 -2.95
N ARG A 38 -1.98 -14.85 -3.34
CA ARG A 38 -2.16 -15.95 -4.30
C ARG A 38 -2.68 -17.26 -3.68
N ALA A 39 -2.92 -17.30 -2.37
CA ALA A 39 -3.42 -18.51 -1.69
C ALA A 39 -4.80 -18.96 -2.19
N ALA A 40 -5.55 -18.09 -2.83
CA ALA A 40 -6.78 -18.43 -3.57
C ALA A 40 -6.83 -17.63 -4.88
N PRO A 41 -7.52 -18.15 -5.92
CA PRO A 41 -7.73 -17.43 -7.17
C PRO A 41 -8.41 -16.08 -6.96
N PHE A 42 -8.15 -15.15 -7.88
CA PHE A 42 -8.83 -13.87 -7.99
C PHE A 42 -9.05 -13.52 -9.47
N ALA A 43 -10.09 -12.77 -9.76
CA ALA A 43 -10.35 -12.28 -11.11
C ALA A 43 -9.86 -10.85 -11.31
N LYS A 44 -9.96 -10.01 -10.25
CA LYS A 44 -9.60 -8.61 -10.29
C LYS A 44 -8.93 -8.21 -8.99
N ALA A 45 -7.72 -7.69 -9.09
CA ALA A 45 -6.99 -7.18 -7.94
C ALA A 45 -6.87 -5.65 -7.97
N LEU A 46 -7.03 -5.02 -6.81
CA LEU A 46 -6.68 -3.62 -6.56
C LEU A 46 -5.44 -3.57 -5.66
N ASP A 47 -4.37 -2.96 -6.13
CA ASP A 47 -3.15 -2.68 -5.36
C ASP A 47 -3.22 -1.23 -4.84
N ILE A 48 -3.38 -1.07 -3.54
CA ILE A 48 -3.63 0.19 -2.85
C ILE A 48 -2.31 0.82 -2.42
N GLY A 49 -2.01 2.02 -2.93
CA GLY A 49 -0.71 2.65 -2.73
C GLY A 49 0.38 1.82 -3.42
N CYS A 50 0.19 1.56 -4.72
CA CYS A 50 1.00 0.61 -5.48
C CYS A 50 2.45 1.07 -5.69
N GLY A 51 2.74 2.36 -5.47
CA GLY A 51 4.06 2.95 -5.66
C GLY A 51 4.62 2.68 -7.06
N ALA A 52 5.86 2.24 -7.14
CA ALA A 52 6.53 1.86 -8.38
C ALA A 52 6.07 0.50 -8.97
N GLY A 53 4.97 -0.08 -8.47
CA GLY A 53 4.23 -1.17 -9.10
C GLY A 53 4.77 -2.58 -8.88
N GLU A 54 5.68 -2.84 -7.92
CA GLU A 54 6.26 -4.17 -7.73
C GLU A 54 5.20 -5.25 -7.49
N ILE A 55 4.29 -5.04 -6.54
CA ILE A 55 3.21 -5.99 -6.22
C ILE A 55 2.27 -6.16 -7.42
N SER A 56 1.86 -5.05 -8.04
CA SER A 56 0.98 -5.07 -9.21
C SER A 56 1.56 -5.88 -10.37
N VAL A 57 2.84 -5.64 -10.70
CA VAL A 57 3.56 -6.35 -11.77
C VAL A 57 3.65 -7.84 -11.48
N ASP A 58 4.02 -8.21 -10.25
CA ASP A 58 4.14 -9.62 -9.88
C ASP A 58 2.79 -10.33 -9.86
N LEU A 59 1.72 -9.68 -9.38
CA LEU A 59 0.36 -10.24 -9.45
C LEU A 59 -0.06 -10.47 -10.90
N ALA A 60 0.14 -9.49 -11.78
CA ALA A 60 -0.25 -9.57 -13.19
C ALA A 60 0.51 -10.69 -13.92
N LYS A 61 1.81 -10.84 -13.68
CA LYS A 61 2.63 -11.94 -14.24
C LYS A 61 2.18 -13.30 -13.72
N GLY A 62 1.87 -13.39 -12.44
CA GLY A 62 1.46 -14.65 -11.80
C GLY A 62 0.03 -15.08 -12.11
N ALA A 63 -0.84 -14.20 -12.63
CA ALA A 63 -2.23 -14.45 -12.95
C ALA A 63 -2.63 -13.79 -14.29
N PRO A 64 -2.15 -14.31 -15.45
CA PRO A 64 -2.35 -13.65 -16.74
C PRO A 64 -3.82 -13.51 -17.18
N SER A 65 -4.72 -14.34 -16.64
CA SER A 65 -6.16 -14.28 -16.90
C SER A 65 -6.93 -13.31 -16.01
N SER A 66 -6.29 -12.80 -14.97
CA SER A 66 -6.86 -11.83 -14.03
C SER A 66 -6.51 -10.40 -14.47
N ARG A 67 -7.25 -9.43 -13.99
CA ARG A 67 -6.94 -8.02 -14.17
C ARG A 67 -6.34 -7.46 -12.88
N VAL A 68 -5.35 -6.59 -13.01
CA VAL A 68 -4.74 -5.90 -11.89
C VAL A 68 -4.81 -4.39 -12.15
N LEU A 69 -5.27 -3.65 -11.16
CA LEU A 69 -5.25 -2.19 -11.13
C LEU A 69 -4.40 -1.75 -9.94
N GLY A 70 -3.35 -0.97 -10.19
CA GLY A 70 -2.62 -0.25 -9.16
C GLY A 70 -3.12 1.18 -9.05
N VAL A 71 -3.40 1.65 -7.85
CA VAL A 71 -3.72 3.05 -7.57
C VAL A 71 -2.69 3.67 -6.65
N ASP A 72 -2.27 4.89 -6.95
CA ASP A 72 -1.36 5.68 -6.12
C ASP A 72 -1.66 7.16 -6.30
N ILE A 73 -1.27 8.00 -5.35
CA ILE A 73 -1.40 9.45 -5.41
C ILE A 73 -0.18 10.15 -6.00
N SER A 74 0.92 9.43 -6.20
CA SER A 74 2.18 9.93 -6.76
C SER A 74 2.29 9.59 -8.25
N ASP A 75 2.23 10.61 -9.10
CA ASP A 75 2.38 10.43 -10.56
C ASP A 75 3.80 9.97 -10.93
N ASP A 76 4.84 10.45 -10.24
CA ASP A 76 6.22 10.04 -10.46
C ASP A 76 6.43 8.53 -10.20
N LEU A 77 5.83 8.00 -9.13
CA LEU A 77 5.84 6.56 -8.85
C LEU A 77 5.07 5.77 -9.91
N LEU A 78 3.92 6.29 -10.35
CA LEU A 78 3.12 5.65 -11.39
C LEU A 78 3.81 5.66 -12.75
N ASP A 79 4.60 6.67 -13.08
CA ASP A 79 5.40 6.68 -14.31
C ASP A 79 6.44 5.55 -14.31
N VAL A 80 7.11 5.32 -13.18
CA VAL A 80 7.98 4.15 -13.00
C VAL A 80 7.20 2.85 -13.14
N ALA A 81 6.02 2.74 -12.51
CA ALA A 81 5.18 1.55 -12.58
C ALA A 81 4.73 1.24 -14.01
N ARG A 82 4.27 2.25 -14.76
CA ARG A 82 3.87 2.15 -16.17
C ARG A 82 5.06 1.69 -17.06
N ALA A 83 6.23 2.27 -16.85
CA ALA A 83 7.44 1.89 -17.60
C ALA A 83 7.85 0.42 -17.36
N ARG A 84 7.63 -0.12 -16.16
CA ARG A 84 7.96 -1.50 -15.76
C ARG A 84 6.99 -2.55 -16.29
N SER A 85 5.83 -2.15 -16.76
CA SER A 85 4.71 -3.04 -17.08
C SER A 85 4.19 -2.90 -18.51
N SER A 86 4.94 -2.26 -19.38
CA SER A 86 4.53 -1.97 -20.75
C SER A 86 4.17 -3.22 -21.59
N ASP A 87 4.61 -4.40 -21.18
CA ASP A 87 4.36 -5.71 -21.78
C ASP A 87 3.22 -6.50 -21.11
N LEU A 88 2.54 -5.94 -20.11
CA LEU A 88 1.50 -6.60 -19.33
C LEU A 88 0.10 -6.06 -19.66
N PRO A 89 -0.64 -6.66 -20.60
CA PRO A 89 -1.93 -6.13 -21.05
C PRO A 89 -3.04 -6.25 -20.00
N ASN A 90 -2.84 -7.06 -18.97
CA ASN A 90 -3.76 -7.27 -17.85
C ASN A 90 -3.48 -6.38 -16.64
N LEU A 91 -2.55 -5.41 -16.75
CA LEU A 91 -2.18 -4.47 -15.70
C LEU A 91 -2.42 -3.03 -16.13
N ARG A 92 -3.02 -2.24 -15.25
CA ARG A 92 -3.21 -0.79 -15.43
C ARG A 92 -2.87 -0.05 -14.14
N PHE A 93 -2.54 1.23 -14.29
CA PHE A 93 -2.29 2.14 -13.18
C PHE A 93 -3.13 3.40 -13.29
N GLU A 94 -3.64 3.88 -12.17
CA GLU A 94 -4.49 5.05 -12.07
C GLU A 94 -3.99 6.00 -10.97
N LEU A 95 -3.91 7.28 -11.29
CA LEU A 95 -3.62 8.33 -10.31
C LEU A 95 -4.88 8.59 -9.50
N ALA A 96 -4.95 8.05 -8.29
CA ALA A 96 -6.13 8.14 -7.44
C ALA A 96 -5.78 7.96 -5.96
N ASP A 97 -6.56 8.63 -5.10
CA ASP A 97 -6.59 8.32 -3.68
C ASP A 97 -7.55 7.16 -3.43
N ALA A 98 -7.02 6.04 -2.95
CA ALA A 98 -7.82 4.85 -2.66
C ALA A 98 -8.93 5.09 -1.63
N ALA A 99 -8.80 6.09 -0.75
CA ALA A 99 -9.83 6.45 0.21
C ALA A 99 -11.09 7.05 -0.44
N SER A 100 -11.00 7.49 -1.71
CA SER A 100 -12.11 8.06 -2.49
C SER A 100 -12.27 7.45 -3.88
N TRP A 101 -11.43 6.48 -4.23
CA TRP A 101 -11.46 5.80 -5.54
C TRP A 101 -12.79 5.08 -5.76
N MET A 102 -13.35 5.18 -6.96
CA MET A 102 -14.61 4.56 -7.32
C MET A 102 -14.39 3.43 -8.33
N ALA A 103 -14.80 2.22 -7.98
CA ALA A 103 -14.77 1.11 -8.92
C ALA A 103 -15.80 1.32 -10.06
N GLY A 104 -15.35 1.23 -11.30
CA GLY A 104 -16.29 1.04 -12.41
C GLY A 104 -16.95 -0.34 -12.30
N GLU A 105 -18.18 -0.50 -12.83
CA GLU A 105 -18.94 -1.77 -12.76
C GLU A 105 -18.11 -2.98 -13.24
N ALA A 106 -17.28 -2.78 -14.26
CA ALA A 106 -16.40 -3.83 -14.81
C ALA A 106 -15.12 -4.06 -14.00
N GLU A 107 -14.85 -3.27 -12.97
CA GLU A 107 -13.56 -3.24 -12.26
C GLU A 107 -13.67 -3.57 -10.76
N ILE A 108 -14.84 -3.99 -10.28
CA ILE A 108 -15.07 -4.35 -8.86
C ILE A 108 -14.07 -5.44 -8.44
N PRO A 109 -13.13 -5.16 -7.51
CA PRO A 109 -12.08 -6.10 -7.13
C PRO A 109 -12.59 -7.18 -6.18
N ASP A 110 -12.05 -8.40 -6.33
CA ASP A 110 -12.24 -9.53 -5.42
C ASP A 110 -10.96 -9.85 -4.62
N LEU A 111 -9.86 -9.16 -4.94
CA LEU A 111 -8.63 -9.13 -4.17
C LEU A 111 -8.16 -7.69 -3.98
N LEU A 112 -7.87 -7.32 -2.74
CA LEU A 112 -7.29 -6.05 -2.34
C LEU A 112 -5.92 -6.34 -1.75
N VAL A 113 -4.89 -5.65 -2.23
CA VAL A 113 -3.53 -5.80 -1.69
C VAL A 113 -2.94 -4.44 -1.37
N SER A 114 -2.03 -4.38 -0.40
CA SER A 114 -1.24 -3.18 -0.14
C SER A 114 0.07 -3.54 0.56
N ARG A 115 1.19 -3.11 -0.01
CA ARG A 115 2.48 -3.16 0.68
C ARG A 115 2.77 -1.80 1.31
N HIS A 116 2.42 -1.64 2.59
CA HIS A 116 2.65 -0.44 3.41
C HIS A 116 1.85 0.82 3.02
N GLY A 117 1.02 0.80 1.97
CA GLY A 117 0.28 1.99 1.50
C GLY A 117 -0.83 2.42 2.46
N VAL A 118 -1.60 1.46 2.99
CA VAL A 118 -2.78 1.73 3.83
C VAL A 118 -2.48 2.43 5.17
N MET A 119 -1.23 2.44 5.62
CA MET A 119 -0.81 3.11 6.87
C MET A 119 -0.89 4.65 6.79
N PHE A 120 -1.03 5.20 5.59
CA PHE A 120 -1.03 6.64 5.34
C PHE A 120 -2.42 7.24 5.18
N PHE A 121 -3.49 6.46 5.33
CA PHE A 121 -4.85 6.99 5.31
C PHE A 121 -5.06 8.01 6.43
N ALA A 122 -5.62 9.17 6.10
CA ALA A 122 -5.96 10.22 7.07
C ALA A 122 -7.06 9.75 8.04
N ASP A 123 -8.07 9.06 7.52
CA ASP A 123 -9.11 8.36 8.29
C ASP A 123 -9.15 6.90 7.82
N PRO A 124 -8.41 5.99 8.47
CA PRO A 124 -8.33 4.61 8.04
C PRO A 124 -9.65 3.85 8.17
N ALA A 125 -10.50 4.17 9.15
CA ALA A 125 -11.79 3.50 9.30
C ALA A 125 -12.73 3.85 8.14
N ALA A 126 -12.84 5.13 7.79
CA ALA A 126 -13.62 5.59 6.64
C ALA A 126 -13.04 5.05 5.32
N ALA A 127 -11.71 5.05 5.16
CA ALA A 127 -11.07 4.53 3.96
C ALA A 127 -11.35 3.03 3.76
N PHE A 128 -11.19 2.20 4.78
CA PHE A 128 -11.51 0.77 4.68
C PHE A 128 -12.99 0.51 4.43
N ALA A 129 -13.91 1.26 5.06
CA ALA A 129 -15.34 1.15 4.79
C ALA A 129 -15.66 1.51 3.34
N HIS A 130 -15.05 2.57 2.82
CA HIS A 130 -15.19 2.97 1.42
C HIS A 130 -14.66 1.89 0.47
N ILE A 131 -13.43 1.43 0.66
CA ILE A 131 -12.80 0.38 -0.17
C ILE A 131 -13.64 -0.90 -0.16
N ARG A 132 -14.16 -1.29 1.02
CA ARG A 132 -15.06 -2.44 1.13
C ARG A 132 -16.33 -2.25 0.29
N ALA A 133 -16.93 -1.06 0.30
CA ALA A 133 -18.12 -0.76 -0.49
C ALA A 133 -17.85 -0.80 -2.02
N GLN A 134 -16.59 -0.58 -2.43
CA GLN A 134 -16.14 -0.67 -3.83
C GLN A 134 -15.70 -2.09 -4.23
N SER A 135 -15.80 -3.08 -3.35
CA SER A 135 -15.28 -4.43 -3.55
C SER A 135 -16.39 -5.46 -3.71
N ALA A 136 -16.08 -6.58 -4.33
CA ALA A 136 -17.02 -7.70 -4.46
C ALA A 136 -17.36 -8.29 -3.07
N ALA A 137 -18.54 -8.86 -2.95
CA ALA A 137 -18.91 -9.60 -1.75
C ALA A 137 -17.93 -10.77 -1.55
N GLY A 138 -17.34 -10.88 -0.36
CA GLY A 138 -16.32 -11.89 -0.05
C GLY A 138 -14.93 -11.56 -0.59
N ALA A 139 -14.68 -10.35 -1.09
CA ALA A 139 -13.36 -9.89 -1.47
C ALA A 139 -12.36 -10.05 -0.32
N ARG A 140 -11.12 -10.42 -0.65
CA ARG A 140 -10.05 -10.60 0.34
C ARG A 140 -9.18 -9.36 0.40
N LEU A 141 -8.85 -8.90 1.61
CA LEU A 141 -7.88 -7.84 1.86
C LEU A 141 -6.59 -8.45 2.43
N VAL A 142 -5.47 -8.20 1.78
CA VAL A 142 -4.14 -8.66 2.19
C VAL A 142 -3.18 -7.46 2.18
N PHE A 143 -2.67 -7.08 3.34
CA PHE A 143 -1.72 -5.97 3.39
C PHE A 143 -0.59 -6.23 4.40
N SER A 144 0.49 -5.49 4.26
CA SER A 144 1.57 -5.41 5.23
C SER A 144 1.61 -4.03 5.87
N CYS A 145 2.00 -4.01 7.15
CA CYS A 145 2.30 -2.79 7.90
C CYS A 145 3.51 -3.02 8.80
N PHE A 146 4.18 -1.96 9.21
CA PHE A 146 5.21 -2.06 10.23
C PHE A 146 4.60 -2.28 11.61
N ARG A 147 5.33 -2.96 12.46
CA ARG A 147 5.08 -3.06 13.89
C ARG A 147 5.36 -1.72 14.57
N GLU A 148 5.13 -1.62 15.87
CA GLU A 148 5.49 -0.43 16.65
C GLU A 148 6.95 -0.01 16.42
N ARG A 149 7.23 1.29 16.48
CA ARG A 149 8.57 1.85 16.19
C ARG A 149 9.69 1.08 16.92
N GLY A 150 9.48 0.75 18.20
CA GLY A 150 10.46 0.05 19.02
C GLY A 150 10.71 -1.41 18.62
N GLU A 151 9.84 -2.03 17.83
CA GLU A 151 9.99 -3.38 17.33
C GLU A 151 10.72 -3.45 15.97
N ASN A 152 10.92 -2.28 15.31
CA ASN A 152 11.63 -2.21 14.04
C ASN A 152 13.09 -1.82 14.28
N GLU A 153 14.03 -2.71 13.96
CA GLU A 153 15.46 -2.50 14.15
C GLU A 153 15.97 -1.23 13.45
N TRP A 154 15.62 -1.08 12.16
CA TRP A 154 15.99 0.10 11.38
C TRP A 154 15.52 1.42 12.01
N ALA A 155 14.34 1.44 12.62
CA ALA A 155 13.80 2.63 13.26
C ALA A 155 14.52 2.96 14.56
N ARG A 156 14.95 1.93 15.31
CA ARG A 156 15.79 2.09 16.52
C ARG A 156 17.19 2.59 16.16
N GLU A 157 17.80 2.01 15.13
CA GLU A 157 19.11 2.44 14.66
C GLU A 157 19.07 3.89 14.17
N LEU A 158 18.08 4.24 13.34
CA LEU A 158 17.91 5.62 12.89
C LEU A 158 17.74 6.60 14.05
N ALA A 159 16.91 6.25 15.03
CA ALA A 159 16.70 7.07 16.22
C ALA A 159 17.97 7.25 17.09
N SER A 160 18.93 6.32 17.00
CA SER A 160 20.19 6.42 17.74
C SER A 160 21.19 7.41 17.13
N VAL A 161 21.04 7.72 15.83
CA VAL A 161 21.99 8.57 15.07
C VAL A 161 21.40 9.91 14.64
N VAL A 162 20.08 10.01 14.59
CA VAL A 162 19.37 11.25 14.25
C VAL A 162 18.83 11.87 15.54
N PRO A 163 19.31 13.05 15.95
CA PRO A 163 18.76 13.75 17.11
C PRO A 163 17.25 13.99 16.93
N SER A 164 16.46 13.73 17.95
CA SER A 164 15.04 14.12 17.94
C SER A 164 14.94 15.62 18.20
N ASP A 165 14.27 16.35 17.34
CA ASP A 165 14.03 17.79 17.47
C ASP A 165 12.97 18.12 18.56
N GLY A 166 12.96 17.40 19.68
CA GLY A 166 12.06 17.70 20.79
C GLY A 166 11.56 16.48 21.58
N ASP A 167 11.06 16.74 22.78
CA ASP A 167 10.61 15.75 23.76
C ASP A 167 9.24 15.10 23.45
N THR A 168 8.56 15.48 22.37
CA THR A 168 7.25 14.94 22.01
C THR A 168 7.40 13.82 20.98
N LEU A 169 7.16 12.59 21.41
CA LEU A 169 6.97 11.48 20.48
C LEU A 169 5.75 11.77 19.59
N PRO A 170 5.86 11.52 18.29
CA PRO A 170 4.69 11.61 17.40
C PRO A 170 3.55 10.73 17.90
N ASP A 171 2.31 11.18 17.70
CA ASP A 171 1.14 10.35 17.94
C ASP A 171 1.31 9.01 17.21
N PRO A 172 1.31 7.87 17.92
CA PRO A 172 1.49 6.55 17.31
C PRO A 172 0.37 6.18 16.33
N ASP A 173 -0.76 6.85 16.42
CA ASP A 173 -1.94 6.62 15.60
C ASP A 173 -2.04 7.58 14.41
N ALA A 174 -1.18 8.59 14.34
CA ALA A 174 -1.12 9.49 13.20
C ALA A 174 -0.70 8.77 11.91
N PRO A 175 -1.24 9.18 10.74
CA PRO A 175 -0.85 8.61 9.45
C PRO A 175 0.66 8.55 9.28
N GLY A 176 1.17 7.38 8.93
CA GLY A 176 2.61 7.17 8.80
C GLY A 176 3.04 5.72 9.00
N PRO A 177 4.36 5.45 8.94
CA PRO A 177 4.89 4.08 8.96
C PRO A 177 4.44 3.22 10.13
N PHE A 178 4.15 3.82 11.28
CA PHE A 178 3.81 3.09 12.52
C PHE A 178 2.34 3.18 12.93
N ALA A 179 1.50 3.84 12.11
CA ALA A 179 0.06 4.01 12.40
C ALA A 179 -0.68 2.68 12.66
N PHE A 180 -0.20 1.58 12.09
CA PHE A 180 -0.76 0.23 12.22
C PHE A 180 0.16 -0.70 13.01
N GLY A 181 1.04 -0.17 13.86
CA GLY A 181 2.01 -0.94 14.64
C GLY A 181 1.35 -1.91 15.63
N ARG A 182 0.18 -1.56 16.17
CA ARG A 182 -0.57 -2.36 17.14
C ARG A 182 -1.63 -3.19 16.46
N GLN A 183 -1.56 -4.51 16.63
CA GLN A 183 -2.51 -5.46 16.02
C GLN A 183 -3.97 -5.21 16.45
N GLU A 184 -4.20 -4.88 17.73
CA GLU A 184 -5.54 -4.60 18.25
C GLU A 184 -6.19 -3.39 17.55
N ARG A 185 -5.39 -2.34 17.27
CA ARG A 185 -5.86 -1.18 16.51
C ARG A 185 -6.29 -1.58 15.10
N VAL A 186 -5.47 -2.35 14.39
CA VAL A 186 -5.79 -2.84 13.04
C VAL A 186 -7.09 -3.65 13.05
N THR A 187 -7.20 -4.58 14.00
CA THR A 187 -8.42 -5.40 14.15
C THR A 187 -9.66 -4.54 14.41
N HIS A 188 -9.53 -3.52 15.27
CA HIS A 188 -10.61 -2.59 15.57
C HIS A 188 -11.02 -1.76 14.35
N LEU A 189 -10.08 -1.19 13.61
CA LEU A 189 -10.34 -0.42 12.39
C LEU A 189 -11.07 -1.25 11.33
N LEU A 190 -10.62 -2.48 11.10
CA LEU A 190 -11.26 -3.40 10.15
C LEU A 190 -12.67 -3.80 10.60
N ALA A 191 -12.88 -4.02 11.90
CA ALA A 191 -14.21 -4.33 12.45
C ALA A 191 -15.17 -3.13 12.33
N GLN A 192 -14.69 -1.89 12.45
CA GLN A 192 -15.49 -0.69 12.23
C GLN A 192 -15.90 -0.52 10.76
N ALA A 193 -15.03 -0.93 9.83
CA ALA A 193 -15.29 -0.90 8.41
C ALA A 193 -16.28 -2.01 7.94
N GLY A 194 -16.53 -3.02 8.77
CA GLY A 194 -17.46 -4.12 8.59
C GLY A 194 -16.78 -5.41 8.15
#